data_dfef30bb679eb1a49a734bd7fce423d8
#
_entry.id   dfef30bb679eb1a49a734bd7fce423d8
#
_cell.length_a   1.000
_cell.length_b   1.000
_cell.length_c   1.000
_cell.angle_alpha   90.00
_cell.angle_beta   90.00
_cell.angle_gamma   90.00
#
_symmetry.space_group_name_H-M   'P 1'
#
loop_
_entity.id
_entity.type
_entity.pdbx_description
1 polymer ?
#
loop_
_entity_poly.entity_id
_entity_poly.type
_entity_poly.pdbx_seq_one_letter_code
_entity_poly.pdbx_strand_id
1 'polypeptide(L)'
;MQSDDAVTETPETETHETLMPVASATIAPSAGTLDDYLKLILTARVYDVARETALERAGNLSARVRNTVWFKREDTQPVFSFKIRGAYNKIAHLSADALARGVITASAGNHAQGVALAAARLRVKATIVVPQTAPRVKVDAVRAHGGPTVEVVQAGESYSDAYAHALRIQQREGLAFIPAFDDPYVIAGQGTVAMEILRQHQGPIHAIFVPIGGGGLAAGVAAYVKAVRPEIKVIGVQTDDSCAMKQSLAAGKRVELAEVGLFSDGTAVKLVGEETFRLCAAYLDDVVTVDTDALCAAIKDVFQDTRSVLEPAGSLAVAGAKRYAEREGIEGETLVAITSGANMNFDRMRFVAERAEVGEAREAVFAVTIPEERGSFRRFCSLVGERNVTEFNYRIADARSAHIFVGVQIRRRDETDEIARNFAAHGFTTVDLSGDELSKQHIRYMVGGRSPLAHDERLFRFEFPERPGALMKFLSSMAPDWNISLFHYRNQGGDASSILVGLQVPRADHAAFDRFLAALGYPYREETGNPAYRLFLG
;
A
#
# COMPACT_ATOMS: atom_id res chain seq x y z
N MET A 1 -20.52 -68.79 13.50
CA MET A 1 -19.53 -69.19 12.48
C MET A 1 -19.66 -68.27 11.33
N GLN A 2 -18.74 -67.38 11.21
CA GLN A 2 -18.07 -66.83 10.09
C GLN A 2 -17.42 -65.51 10.54
N SER A 3 -16.12 -65.50 10.43
CA SER A 3 -15.18 -64.48 10.82
C SER A 3 -15.16 -63.33 9.80
N ASP A 4 -15.27 -62.11 10.26
CA ASP A 4 -14.95 -60.89 9.49
C ASP A 4 -13.49 -60.54 9.73
N ASP A 5 -12.67 -60.67 8.69
CA ASP A 5 -11.30 -60.16 8.61
C ASP A 5 -11.35 -58.68 8.23
N ALA A 6 -11.08 -57.83 9.17
CA ALA A 6 -10.84 -56.40 8.92
C ALA A 6 -9.39 -56.19 8.48
N VAL A 7 -9.19 -55.83 7.22
CA VAL A 7 -7.93 -55.35 6.67
C VAL A 7 -7.69 -53.93 7.15
N THR A 8 -6.70 -53.77 8.02
CA THR A 8 -6.19 -52.44 8.43
C THR A 8 -5.21 -51.93 7.37
N GLU A 9 -5.63 -50.93 6.61
CA GLU A 9 -4.72 -50.11 5.79
C GLU A 9 -3.92 -49.17 6.69
N THR A 10 -2.61 -49.31 6.67
CA THR A 10 -1.67 -48.37 7.26
C THR A 10 -1.50 -47.19 6.31
N PRO A 11 -1.50 -45.92 6.79
CA PRO A 11 -1.23 -44.78 5.92
C PRO A 11 0.26 -44.73 5.57
N GLU A 12 0.56 -44.72 4.28
CA GLU A 12 1.88 -44.44 3.75
C GLU A 12 2.27 -43.00 4.14
N THR A 13 3.35 -42.88 4.90
CA THR A 13 4.02 -41.60 5.20
C THR A 13 4.73 -41.14 3.93
N GLU A 14 4.16 -40.16 3.21
CA GLU A 14 4.88 -39.40 2.21
C GLU A 14 6.00 -38.62 2.89
N THR A 15 7.21 -39.07 2.69
CA THR A 15 8.42 -38.31 3.02
C THR A 15 8.55 -37.14 2.05
N HIS A 16 8.28 -35.92 2.52
CA HIS A 16 8.65 -34.71 1.80
C HIS A 16 10.18 -34.63 1.69
N GLU A 17 10.71 -35.10 0.57
CA GLU A 17 12.09 -34.79 0.17
C GLU A 17 12.22 -33.28 -0.01
N THR A 18 12.99 -32.66 0.88
CA THR A 18 13.40 -31.25 0.77
C THR A 18 14.32 -31.12 -0.45
N LEU A 19 13.76 -30.68 -1.58
CA LEU A 19 14.50 -30.39 -2.79
C LEU A 19 15.51 -29.25 -2.51
N MET A 20 16.76 -29.62 -2.29
CA MET A 20 17.89 -28.69 -2.25
C MET A 20 18.02 -28.00 -3.62
N PRO A 21 18.32 -26.71 -3.68
CA PRO A 21 18.50 -26.01 -4.94
C PRO A 21 19.73 -26.57 -5.68
N VAL A 22 19.49 -27.13 -6.86
CA VAL A 22 20.57 -27.55 -7.77
C VAL A 22 21.29 -26.29 -8.24
N ALA A 23 22.57 -26.18 -7.90
CA ALA A 23 23.44 -25.09 -8.30
C ALA A 23 23.43 -24.92 -9.82
N SER A 24 23.00 -23.77 -10.30
CA SER A 24 23.12 -23.34 -11.68
C SER A 24 24.63 -23.27 -12.02
N ALA A 25 25.08 -24.09 -12.96
CA ALA A 25 26.45 -24.07 -13.46
C ALA A 25 26.68 -22.87 -14.40
N THR A 26 26.57 -21.67 -13.85
CA THR A 26 27.18 -20.46 -14.37
C THR A 26 28.23 -20.07 -13.34
N ILE A 27 29.50 -19.95 -13.73
CA ILE A 27 30.56 -19.48 -12.85
C ILE A 27 30.14 -18.06 -12.40
N ALA A 28 29.41 -17.99 -11.26
CA ALA A 28 29.23 -16.73 -10.57
C ALA A 28 30.63 -16.27 -10.13
N PRO A 29 31.02 -15.01 -10.35
CA PRO A 29 32.23 -14.52 -9.73
C PRO A 29 32.09 -14.80 -8.23
N SER A 30 33.17 -15.17 -7.57
CA SER A 30 33.22 -15.29 -6.11
C SER A 30 33.13 -13.88 -5.53
N ALA A 31 31.91 -13.30 -5.56
CA ALA A 31 31.63 -12.00 -5.00
C ALA A 31 31.55 -12.16 -3.48
N GLY A 32 32.71 -12.15 -2.82
CA GLY A 32 32.81 -12.33 -1.37
C GLY A 32 33.01 -11.02 -0.62
N THR A 33 33.63 -10.05 -1.22
CA THR A 33 34.06 -8.81 -0.57
C THR A 33 33.28 -7.58 -1.06
N LEU A 34 33.39 -6.48 -0.31
CA LEU A 34 32.82 -5.19 -0.69
C LEU A 34 33.42 -4.68 -2.01
N ASP A 35 34.74 -4.86 -2.20
CA ASP A 35 35.46 -4.45 -3.40
C ASP A 35 35.00 -5.23 -4.65
N ASP A 36 34.63 -6.51 -4.50
CA ASP A 36 34.08 -7.29 -5.61
C ASP A 36 32.72 -6.74 -6.04
N TYR A 37 31.84 -6.40 -5.08
CA TYR A 37 30.56 -5.75 -5.38
C TYR A 37 30.73 -4.37 -6.01
N LEU A 38 31.68 -3.55 -5.52
CA LEU A 38 31.99 -2.27 -6.14
C LEU A 38 32.36 -2.42 -7.61
N LYS A 39 33.24 -3.39 -7.94
CA LYS A 39 33.62 -3.69 -9.33
C LYS A 39 32.44 -4.15 -10.17
N LEU A 40 31.62 -5.08 -9.64
CA LEU A 40 30.41 -5.56 -10.33
C LEU A 40 29.41 -4.43 -10.61
N ILE A 41 29.24 -3.48 -9.67
CA ILE A 41 28.34 -2.34 -9.83
C ILE A 41 28.89 -1.37 -10.89
N LEU A 42 30.18 -1.05 -10.83
CA LEU A 42 30.83 -0.13 -11.79
C LEU A 42 30.86 -0.69 -13.22
N THR A 43 30.84 -2.02 -13.37
CA THR A 43 30.82 -2.70 -14.68
C THR A 43 29.43 -3.20 -15.08
N ALA A 44 28.40 -2.88 -14.30
CA ALA A 44 27.05 -3.34 -14.56
C ALA A 44 26.49 -2.76 -15.88
N ARG A 45 25.92 -3.65 -16.66
CA ARG A 45 25.29 -3.30 -17.95
C ARG A 45 23.81 -3.02 -17.72
N VAL A 46 23.46 -1.82 -17.28
CA VAL A 46 22.05 -1.45 -17.04
C VAL A 46 21.52 -0.42 -18.04
N TYR A 47 22.38 0.48 -18.52
CA TYR A 47 21.97 1.63 -19.33
C TYR A 47 21.62 1.30 -20.79
N ASP A 48 21.74 0.06 -21.20
CA ASP A 48 21.20 -0.42 -22.47
C ASP A 48 19.65 -0.38 -22.50
N VAL A 49 19.02 -0.41 -21.31
CA VAL A 49 17.55 -0.45 -21.11
C VAL A 49 17.05 0.48 -20.01
N ALA A 50 17.77 0.59 -18.91
CA ALA A 50 17.42 1.48 -17.82
C ALA A 50 17.85 2.92 -18.14
N ARG A 51 17.12 3.86 -17.56
CA ARG A 51 17.46 5.28 -17.60
C ARG A 51 18.17 5.66 -16.31
N GLU A 52 19.08 6.64 -16.38
CA GLU A 52 19.47 7.37 -15.20
C GLU A 52 18.27 8.20 -14.75
N THR A 53 17.73 7.85 -13.59
CA THR A 53 16.52 8.52 -13.10
C THR A 53 16.86 9.77 -12.31
N ALA A 54 15.93 10.71 -12.26
CA ALA A 54 16.12 11.94 -11.51
C ALA A 54 16.23 11.71 -10.00
N LEU A 55 17.00 12.56 -9.33
CA LEU A 55 16.95 12.76 -7.89
C LEU A 55 16.22 14.11 -7.67
N GLU A 56 14.96 14.04 -7.27
CA GLU A 56 14.04 15.19 -7.18
C GLU A 56 13.80 15.60 -5.73
N ARG A 57 13.84 16.90 -5.46
CA ARG A 57 13.54 17.41 -4.12
C ARG A 57 12.03 17.39 -3.86
N ALA A 58 11.62 16.77 -2.77
CA ALA A 58 10.23 16.73 -2.28
C ALA A 58 9.95 17.98 -1.43
N GLY A 59 9.44 19.04 -2.03
CA GLY A 59 9.29 20.34 -1.37
C GLY A 59 8.28 20.34 -0.23
N ASN A 60 7.07 19.79 -0.48
CA ASN A 60 6.01 19.74 0.52
C ASN A 60 6.37 18.79 1.68
N LEU A 61 6.89 17.60 1.35
CA LEU A 61 7.31 16.65 2.37
C LEU A 61 8.47 17.20 3.20
N SER A 62 9.46 17.82 2.56
CA SER A 62 10.61 18.44 3.24
C SER A 62 10.18 19.47 4.29
N ALA A 63 9.25 20.37 3.92
CA ALA A 63 8.73 21.38 4.84
C ALA A 63 8.00 20.74 6.03
N ARG A 64 7.24 19.68 5.80
CA ARG A 64 6.46 19.00 6.84
C ARG A 64 7.33 18.23 7.83
N VAL A 65 8.35 17.51 7.36
CA VAL A 65 9.24 16.73 8.23
C VAL A 65 10.44 17.52 8.74
N ARG A 66 10.54 18.81 8.40
CA ARG A 66 11.63 19.73 8.76
C ARG A 66 13.02 19.21 8.40
N ASN A 67 13.11 18.45 7.31
CA ASN A 67 14.35 17.91 6.73
C ASN A 67 14.33 18.11 5.22
N THR A 68 15.47 18.01 4.56
CA THR A 68 15.52 18.05 3.10
C THR A 68 15.36 16.63 2.55
N VAL A 69 14.20 16.32 1.97
CA VAL A 69 13.89 15.01 1.42
C VAL A 69 14.06 15.02 -0.11
N TRP A 70 14.75 14.01 -0.62
CA TRP A 70 14.92 13.76 -2.04
C TRP A 70 14.34 12.41 -2.42
N PHE A 71 13.67 12.33 -3.57
CA PHE A 71 13.17 11.10 -4.17
C PHE A 71 14.07 10.64 -5.30
N LYS A 72 14.59 9.41 -5.21
CA LYS A 72 15.24 8.74 -6.33
C LYS A 72 14.18 8.01 -7.15
N ARG A 73 13.87 8.55 -8.34
CA ARG A 73 12.67 8.29 -9.13
C ARG A 73 12.76 7.02 -9.97
N GLU A 74 12.96 5.84 -9.34
CA GLU A 74 12.97 4.55 -10.04
C GLU A 74 11.59 4.13 -10.58
N ASP A 75 10.53 4.76 -10.12
CA ASP A 75 9.18 4.67 -10.66
C ASP A 75 9.05 5.16 -12.11
N THR A 76 9.98 5.97 -12.60
CA THR A 76 10.01 6.50 -13.97
C THR A 76 10.79 5.64 -14.97
N GLN A 77 11.29 4.48 -14.56
CA GLN A 77 11.91 3.51 -15.45
C GLN A 77 10.93 3.00 -16.52
N PRO A 78 11.41 2.47 -17.67
CA PRO A 78 10.53 1.98 -18.75
C PRO A 78 9.53 0.91 -18.34
N VAL A 79 9.82 0.14 -17.28
CA VAL A 79 8.91 -0.85 -16.68
C VAL A 79 8.32 -0.34 -15.36
N PHE A 80 8.35 0.96 -15.12
CA PHE A 80 7.87 1.61 -13.91
C PHE A 80 8.44 1.05 -12.60
N SER A 81 9.67 0.49 -12.62
CA SER A 81 10.37 0.01 -11.43
C SER A 81 11.85 -0.23 -11.67
N PHE A 82 12.64 -0.19 -10.59
CA PHE A 82 14.08 -0.46 -10.60
C PHE A 82 14.45 -1.88 -11.09
N LYS A 83 13.52 -2.81 -11.09
CA LYS A 83 13.78 -4.24 -11.36
C LYS A 83 14.43 -4.50 -12.72
N ILE A 84 14.23 -3.61 -13.69
CA ILE A 84 14.86 -3.70 -15.00
C ILE A 84 16.39 -3.72 -14.93
N ARG A 85 16.99 -2.99 -13.97
CA ARG A 85 18.45 -2.89 -13.80
C ARG A 85 19.08 -4.27 -13.54
N GLY A 86 18.64 -4.94 -12.48
CA GLY A 86 19.19 -6.25 -12.11
C GLY A 86 18.79 -7.36 -13.08
N ALA A 87 17.56 -7.35 -13.60
CA ALA A 87 17.09 -8.32 -14.57
C ALA A 87 17.94 -8.26 -15.86
N TYR A 88 18.14 -7.07 -16.41
CA TYR A 88 18.95 -6.89 -17.60
C TYR A 88 20.42 -7.23 -17.33
N ASN A 89 21.00 -6.71 -16.24
CA ASN A 89 22.40 -6.96 -15.91
C ASN A 89 22.70 -8.47 -15.79
N LYS A 90 21.80 -9.23 -15.15
CA LYS A 90 21.94 -10.70 -15.05
C LYS A 90 21.91 -11.37 -16.43
N ILE A 91 20.92 -11.07 -17.26
CA ILE A 91 20.75 -11.70 -18.57
C ILE A 91 21.94 -11.33 -19.49
N ALA A 92 22.39 -10.07 -19.46
CA ALA A 92 23.51 -9.59 -20.29
C ALA A 92 24.87 -10.20 -19.93
N HIS A 93 25.01 -10.84 -18.76
CA HIS A 93 26.21 -11.55 -18.33
C HIS A 93 26.11 -13.09 -18.47
N LEU A 94 25.03 -13.59 -19.04
CA LEU A 94 24.94 -15.03 -19.36
C LEU A 94 25.84 -15.39 -20.55
N SER A 95 26.32 -16.63 -20.56
CA SER A 95 27.07 -17.17 -21.69
C SER A 95 26.21 -17.25 -22.96
N ALA A 96 26.84 -17.25 -24.13
CA ALA A 96 26.14 -17.38 -25.40
C ALA A 96 25.26 -18.65 -25.46
N ASP A 97 25.74 -19.76 -24.90
CA ASP A 97 24.99 -21.02 -24.85
C ASP A 97 23.76 -20.92 -23.92
N ALA A 98 23.87 -20.22 -22.78
CA ALA A 98 22.73 -19.99 -21.89
C ALA A 98 21.69 -19.08 -22.54
N LEU A 99 22.13 -18.02 -23.23
CA LEU A 99 21.24 -17.12 -23.98
C LEU A 99 20.53 -17.86 -25.13
N ALA A 100 21.23 -18.77 -25.82
CA ALA A 100 20.65 -19.55 -26.91
C ALA A 100 19.56 -20.52 -26.44
N ARG A 101 19.70 -21.09 -25.23
CA ARG A 101 18.63 -21.91 -24.61
C ARG A 101 17.45 -21.07 -24.12
N GLY A 102 17.69 -19.86 -23.66
CA GLY A 102 16.69 -18.95 -23.12
C GLY A 102 16.71 -18.84 -21.60
N VAL A 103 15.87 -17.97 -21.09
CA VAL A 103 15.79 -17.66 -19.66
C VAL A 103 14.42 -17.97 -19.09
N ILE A 104 14.33 -18.15 -17.77
CA ILE A 104 13.08 -18.40 -17.06
C ILE A 104 13.05 -17.65 -15.74
N THR A 105 11.88 -17.20 -15.33
CA THR A 105 11.62 -16.66 -13.98
C THR A 105 10.22 -16.98 -13.51
N ALA A 106 10.00 -16.93 -12.20
CA ALA A 106 8.67 -16.97 -11.57
C ALA A 106 8.37 -15.60 -10.95
N SER A 107 7.44 -14.86 -11.52
CA SER A 107 6.98 -13.58 -10.97
C SER A 107 5.80 -13.06 -11.78
N ALA A 108 4.80 -12.46 -11.12
CA ALA A 108 3.71 -11.75 -11.80
C ALA A 108 3.84 -10.21 -11.72
N GLY A 109 4.88 -9.69 -11.05
CA GLY A 109 5.05 -8.26 -10.76
C GLY A 109 6.21 -7.61 -11.52
N ASN A 110 6.86 -6.66 -10.84
CA ASN A 110 7.94 -5.82 -11.37
C ASN A 110 9.11 -6.60 -11.96
N HIS A 111 9.47 -7.73 -11.34
CA HIS A 111 10.56 -8.56 -11.84
C HIS A 111 10.21 -9.22 -13.17
N ALA A 112 9.00 -9.73 -13.33
CA ALA A 112 8.52 -10.31 -14.58
C ALA A 112 8.58 -9.30 -15.73
N GLN A 113 8.12 -8.06 -15.50
CA GLN A 113 8.18 -6.99 -16.50
C GLN A 113 9.64 -6.62 -16.84
N GLY A 114 10.51 -6.58 -15.82
CA GLY A 114 11.95 -6.34 -16.01
C GLY A 114 12.61 -7.43 -16.88
N VAL A 115 12.33 -8.71 -16.59
CA VAL A 115 12.84 -9.84 -17.38
C VAL A 115 12.26 -9.82 -18.81
N ALA A 116 10.97 -9.53 -18.95
CA ALA A 116 10.30 -9.44 -20.25
C ALA A 116 10.95 -8.39 -21.18
N LEU A 117 11.12 -7.15 -20.68
CA LEU A 117 11.77 -6.09 -21.46
C LEU A 117 13.24 -6.41 -21.75
N ALA A 118 13.97 -6.95 -20.77
CA ALA A 118 15.38 -7.35 -20.95
C ALA A 118 15.53 -8.42 -22.02
N ALA A 119 14.68 -9.46 -21.99
CA ALA A 119 14.66 -10.53 -22.96
C ALA A 119 14.33 -10.02 -24.38
N ALA A 120 13.32 -9.16 -24.50
CA ALA A 120 12.98 -8.52 -25.78
C ALA A 120 14.15 -7.70 -26.34
N ARG A 121 14.82 -6.91 -25.49
CA ARG A 121 15.97 -6.09 -25.91
C ARG A 121 17.16 -6.92 -26.40
N LEU A 122 17.43 -8.01 -25.70
CA LEU A 122 18.53 -8.93 -26.03
C LEU A 122 18.15 -10.00 -27.09
N ARG A 123 16.86 -10.04 -27.49
CA ARG A 123 16.32 -11.05 -28.42
C ARG A 123 16.49 -12.49 -27.91
N VAL A 124 16.34 -12.68 -26.60
CA VAL A 124 16.43 -13.97 -25.91
C VAL A 124 15.03 -14.47 -25.61
N LYS A 125 14.76 -15.76 -25.79
CA LYS A 125 13.51 -16.37 -25.39
C LYS A 125 13.39 -16.35 -23.86
N ALA A 126 12.22 -15.94 -23.34
CA ALA A 126 11.97 -15.93 -21.91
C ALA A 126 10.65 -16.61 -21.59
N THR A 127 10.68 -17.55 -20.65
CA THR A 127 9.49 -18.16 -20.05
C THR A 127 9.22 -17.50 -18.71
N ILE A 128 8.05 -16.90 -18.56
CA ILE A 128 7.66 -16.23 -17.31
C ILE A 128 6.48 -16.99 -16.70
N VAL A 129 6.73 -17.63 -15.57
CA VAL A 129 5.72 -18.43 -14.87
C VAL A 129 5.05 -17.55 -13.83
N VAL A 130 3.71 -17.50 -13.90
CA VAL A 130 2.86 -16.73 -13.00
C VAL A 130 1.80 -17.62 -12.39
N PRO A 131 1.32 -17.37 -11.14
CA PRO A 131 0.19 -18.10 -10.61
C PRO A 131 -1.09 -17.81 -11.41
N GLN A 132 -2.05 -18.75 -11.41
CA GLN A 132 -3.35 -18.57 -12.08
C GLN A 132 -4.16 -17.42 -11.49
N THR A 133 -3.93 -17.11 -10.23
CA THR A 133 -4.55 -16.00 -9.48
C THR A 133 -3.97 -14.62 -9.85
N ALA A 134 -2.92 -14.56 -10.70
CA ALA A 134 -2.31 -13.28 -11.06
C ALA A 134 -3.30 -12.37 -11.80
N PRO A 135 -3.45 -11.09 -11.39
CA PRO A 135 -4.34 -10.16 -12.06
C PRO A 135 -4.00 -10.01 -13.54
N ARG A 136 -5.02 -10.04 -14.40
CA ARG A 136 -4.86 -9.96 -15.86
C ARG A 136 -4.03 -8.75 -16.29
N VAL A 137 -4.24 -7.59 -15.65
CA VAL A 137 -3.48 -6.36 -15.94
C VAL A 137 -1.97 -6.55 -15.79
N LYS A 138 -1.51 -7.35 -14.81
CA LYS A 138 -0.08 -7.66 -14.62
C LYS A 138 0.45 -8.60 -15.70
N VAL A 139 -0.33 -9.60 -16.07
CA VAL A 139 0.02 -10.55 -17.15
C VAL A 139 0.09 -9.82 -18.49
N ASP A 140 -0.85 -8.94 -18.78
CA ASP A 140 -0.88 -8.17 -20.02
C ASP A 140 0.30 -7.18 -20.10
N ALA A 141 0.71 -6.56 -18.98
CA ALA A 141 1.91 -5.73 -18.92
C ALA A 141 3.19 -6.51 -19.25
N VAL A 142 3.33 -7.74 -18.73
CA VAL A 142 4.46 -8.63 -19.06
C VAL A 142 4.51 -8.93 -20.57
N ARG A 143 3.36 -9.28 -21.16
CA ARG A 143 3.25 -9.54 -22.60
C ARG A 143 3.57 -8.31 -23.44
N ALA A 144 3.10 -7.13 -23.02
CA ALA A 144 3.36 -5.87 -23.71
C ALA A 144 4.84 -5.52 -23.76
N HIS A 145 5.58 -5.74 -22.66
CA HIS A 145 7.03 -5.49 -22.62
C HIS A 145 7.85 -6.54 -23.36
N GLY A 146 7.42 -7.79 -23.33
CA GLY A 146 8.19 -8.90 -23.91
C GLY A 146 7.94 -9.14 -25.38
N GLY A 147 6.75 -8.79 -25.88
CA GLY A 147 6.35 -9.08 -27.26
C GLY A 147 6.48 -10.56 -27.62
N PRO A 148 6.94 -10.90 -28.82
CA PRO A 148 7.03 -12.28 -29.29
C PRO A 148 8.14 -13.11 -28.64
N THR A 149 9.04 -12.49 -27.87
CA THR A 149 10.16 -13.21 -27.21
C THR A 149 9.75 -13.83 -25.90
N VAL A 150 8.56 -13.49 -25.36
CA VAL A 150 8.12 -13.91 -24.04
C VAL A 150 6.92 -14.85 -24.12
N GLU A 151 7.07 -16.00 -23.49
CA GLU A 151 5.98 -16.93 -23.20
C GLU A 151 5.57 -16.77 -21.74
N VAL A 152 4.26 -16.54 -21.49
CA VAL A 152 3.71 -16.48 -20.12
C VAL A 152 2.97 -17.77 -19.84
N VAL A 153 3.47 -18.53 -18.86
CA VAL A 153 2.89 -19.79 -18.38
C VAL A 153 2.16 -19.53 -17.08
N GLN A 154 0.84 -19.80 -17.05
CA GLN A 154 0.04 -19.71 -15.82
C GLN A 154 -0.02 -21.08 -15.15
N ALA A 155 0.52 -21.22 -13.94
CA ALA A 155 0.59 -22.50 -13.23
C ALA A 155 0.53 -22.34 -11.71
N GLY A 156 -0.28 -23.18 -11.06
CA GLY A 156 -0.49 -23.19 -9.60
C GLY A 156 -1.34 -22.03 -9.10
N GLU A 157 -1.71 -22.10 -7.83
CA GLU A 157 -2.56 -21.12 -7.18
C GLU A 157 -1.76 -20.03 -6.44
N SER A 158 -0.54 -20.36 -6.02
CA SER A 158 0.35 -19.48 -5.26
C SER A 158 1.65 -19.14 -6.00
N TYR A 159 2.38 -18.15 -5.49
CA TYR A 159 3.73 -17.87 -5.96
C TYR A 159 4.67 -19.08 -5.81
N SER A 160 4.55 -19.83 -4.71
CA SER A 160 5.37 -21.02 -4.45
C SER A 160 5.12 -22.11 -5.48
N ASP A 161 3.87 -22.32 -5.89
CA ASP A 161 3.51 -23.28 -6.93
C ASP A 161 4.08 -22.88 -8.28
N ALA A 162 3.94 -21.60 -8.65
CA ALA A 162 4.49 -21.04 -9.88
C ALA A 162 6.03 -21.17 -9.90
N TYR A 163 6.68 -20.88 -8.76
CA TYR A 163 8.13 -21.03 -8.61
C TYR A 163 8.57 -22.49 -8.77
N ALA A 164 7.93 -23.43 -8.09
CA ALA A 164 8.20 -24.86 -8.24
C ALA A 164 7.98 -25.34 -9.68
N HIS A 165 6.96 -24.81 -10.37
CA HIS A 165 6.70 -25.11 -11.77
C HIS A 165 7.82 -24.57 -12.67
N ALA A 166 8.29 -23.35 -12.43
CA ALA A 166 9.40 -22.75 -13.16
C ALA A 166 10.68 -23.57 -13.01
N LEU A 167 10.98 -24.08 -11.80
CA LEU A 167 12.15 -24.95 -11.58
C LEU A 167 12.06 -26.28 -12.37
N ARG A 168 10.86 -26.88 -12.48
CA ARG A 168 10.67 -28.08 -13.31
C ARG A 168 10.92 -27.81 -14.80
N ILE A 169 10.44 -26.69 -15.33
CA ILE A 169 10.71 -26.27 -16.71
C ILE A 169 12.21 -26.01 -16.89
N GLN A 170 12.83 -25.27 -15.96
CA GLN A 170 14.26 -24.99 -15.96
C GLN A 170 15.09 -26.28 -16.12
N GLN A 171 14.81 -27.28 -15.28
CA GLN A 171 15.53 -28.56 -15.31
C GLN A 171 15.32 -29.32 -16.62
N ARG A 172 14.07 -29.35 -17.11
CA ARG A 172 13.73 -30.06 -18.34
C ARG A 172 14.36 -29.43 -19.57
N GLU A 173 14.41 -28.12 -19.65
CA GLU A 173 14.79 -27.37 -20.86
C GLU A 173 16.18 -26.72 -20.76
N GLY A 174 16.82 -26.80 -19.60
CA GLY A 174 18.16 -26.23 -19.38
C GLY A 174 18.21 -24.71 -19.46
N LEU A 175 17.08 -24.05 -19.14
CA LEU A 175 16.96 -22.59 -19.18
C LEU A 175 17.76 -21.93 -18.04
N ALA A 176 18.24 -20.70 -18.26
CA ALA A 176 18.88 -19.93 -17.21
C ALA A 176 17.84 -19.26 -16.32
N PHE A 177 17.84 -19.58 -15.02
CA PHE A 177 16.93 -18.95 -14.06
C PHE A 177 17.39 -17.52 -13.75
N ILE A 178 16.45 -16.57 -13.77
CA ILE A 178 16.70 -15.16 -13.44
C ILE A 178 16.04 -14.85 -12.08
N PRO A 179 16.82 -14.84 -10.99
CA PRO A 179 16.31 -14.57 -9.64
C PRO A 179 15.83 -13.11 -9.49
N ALA A 180 14.83 -12.90 -8.64
CA ALA A 180 14.29 -11.57 -8.41
C ALA A 180 15.17 -10.66 -7.54
N PHE A 181 16.11 -11.24 -6.77
CA PHE A 181 16.94 -10.52 -5.80
C PHE A 181 18.24 -11.22 -5.42
N ASP A 182 18.27 -12.55 -5.27
CA ASP A 182 19.40 -13.28 -4.68
C ASP A 182 20.37 -13.79 -5.75
N ASP A 183 21.11 -12.86 -6.34
CA ASP A 183 22.12 -13.14 -7.35
C ASP A 183 23.10 -11.95 -7.44
N PRO A 184 24.43 -12.17 -7.49
CA PRO A 184 25.42 -11.10 -7.51
C PRO A 184 25.25 -10.10 -8.65
N TYR A 185 24.90 -10.56 -9.86
CA TYR A 185 24.65 -9.65 -11.00
C TYR A 185 23.33 -8.87 -10.84
N VAL A 186 22.30 -9.49 -10.27
CA VAL A 186 21.05 -8.77 -9.95
C VAL A 186 21.31 -7.70 -8.90
N ILE A 187 22.00 -8.05 -7.80
CA ILE A 187 22.38 -7.12 -6.73
C ILE A 187 23.22 -5.96 -7.29
N ALA A 188 24.22 -6.26 -8.11
CA ALA A 188 25.09 -5.26 -8.73
C ALA A 188 24.30 -4.29 -9.63
N GLY A 189 23.38 -4.81 -10.45
CA GLY A 189 22.49 -3.98 -11.25
C GLY A 189 21.67 -3.00 -10.40
N GLN A 190 21.17 -3.46 -9.25
CA GLN A 190 20.42 -2.60 -8.32
C GLN A 190 21.32 -1.56 -7.63
N GLY A 191 22.59 -1.91 -7.37
CA GLY A 191 23.57 -0.99 -6.76
C GLY A 191 23.85 0.26 -7.61
N THR A 192 23.60 0.22 -8.93
CA THR A 192 23.72 1.40 -9.80
C THR A 192 22.78 2.56 -9.39
N VAL A 193 21.70 2.28 -8.65
CA VAL A 193 20.82 3.32 -8.08
C VAL A 193 21.61 4.20 -7.11
N ALA A 194 22.42 3.60 -6.24
CA ALA A 194 23.26 4.35 -5.29
C ALA A 194 24.38 5.12 -6.01
N MET A 195 24.95 4.53 -7.05
CA MET A 195 25.94 5.23 -7.89
C MET A 195 25.38 6.53 -8.48
N GLU A 196 24.15 6.49 -8.98
CA GLU A 196 23.47 7.66 -9.50
C GLU A 196 23.15 8.69 -8.38
N ILE A 197 22.66 8.24 -7.21
CA ILE A 197 22.37 9.12 -6.08
C ILE A 197 23.63 9.91 -5.69
N LEU A 198 24.76 9.24 -5.44
CA LEU A 198 25.99 9.88 -4.99
C LEU A 198 26.60 10.81 -6.08
N ARG A 199 26.36 10.52 -7.36
CA ARG A 199 26.77 11.41 -8.46
C ARG A 199 25.87 12.64 -8.57
N GLN A 200 24.57 12.49 -8.37
CA GLN A 200 23.58 13.57 -8.50
C GLN A 200 23.53 14.49 -7.27
N HIS A 201 23.93 14.00 -6.09
CA HIS A 201 23.99 14.78 -4.86
C HIS A 201 25.35 14.63 -4.17
N GLN A 202 26.21 15.61 -4.32
CA GLN A 202 27.56 15.58 -3.78
C GLN A 202 27.67 16.20 -2.38
N GLY A 203 26.59 16.83 -1.90
CA GLY A 203 26.51 17.36 -0.54
C GLY A 203 26.40 16.27 0.53
N PRO A 204 26.32 16.66 1.80
CA PRO A 204 26.10 15.71 2.88
C PRO A 204 24.72 15.02 2.74
N ILE A 205 24.70 13.71 2.97
CA ILE A 205 23.49 12.90 3.05
C ILE A 205 23.51 12.20 4.41
N HIS A 206 22.49 12.41 5.23
CA HIS A 206 22.36 11.75 6.52
C HIS A 206 22.02 10.28 6.36
N ALA A 207 20.99 9.98 5.52
CA ALA A 207 20.54 8.61 5.31
C ALA A 207 19.89 8.41 3.94
N ILE A 208 20.07 7.19 3.39
CA ILE A 208 19.37 6.69 2.22
C ILE A 208 18.40 5.58 2.65
N PHE A 209 17.12 5.73 2.36
CA PHE A 209 16.06 4.79 2.70
C PHE A 209 15.75 3.89 1.51
N VAL A 210 15.75 2.57 1.77
CA VAL A 210 15.64 1.55 0.72
C VAL A 210 14.54 0.55 1.06
N PRO A 211 13.54 0.33 0.20
CA PRO A 211 12.52 -0.67 0.45
C PRO A 211 13.10 -2.08 0.36
N ILE A 212 12.72 -2.95 1.29
CA ILE A 212 13.20 -4.33 1.36
C ILE A 212 12.04 -5.32 1.18
N GLY A 213 12.12 -6.11 0.10
CA GLY A 213 11.47 -7.41 0.00
C GLY A 213 12.48 -8.52 0.25
N GLY A 214 12.99 -9.16 -0.81
CA GLY A 214 14.07 -10.16 -0.70
C GLY A 214 15.47 -9.61 -0.46
N GLY A 215 15.67 -8.28 -0.49
CA GLY A 215 16.90 -7.61 -0.10
C GLY A 215 17.82 -7.14 -1.24
N GLY A 216 17.54 -7.48 -2.52
CA GLY A 216 18.48 -7.21 -3.62
C GLY A 216 18.83 -5.74 -3.84
N LEU A 217 17.84 -4.83 -3.74
CA LEU A 217 18.08 -3.39 -3.84
C LEU A 217 18.87 -2.87 -2.65
N ALA A 218 18.47 -3.24 -1.44
CA ALA A 218 19.13 -2.80 -0.21
C ALA A 218 20.57 -3.28 -0.14
N ALA A 219 20.82 -4.54 -0.49
CA ALA A 219 22.17 -5.12 -0.57
C ALA A 219 23.07 -4.37 -1.57
N GLY A 220 22.56 -4.10 -2.77
CA GLY A 220 23.32 -3.38 -3.80
C GLY A 220 23.60 -1.93 -3.42
N VAL A 221 22.59 -1.22 -2.90
CA VAL A 221 22.75 0.17 -2.42
C VAL A 221 23.73 0.25 -1.27
N ALA A 222 23.57 -0.62 -0.25
CA ALA A 222 24.44 -0.62 0.91
C ALA A 222 25.89 -0.94 0.53
N ALA A 223 26.12 -1.95 -0.32
CA ALA A 223 27.46 -2.29 -0.79
C ALA A 223 28.15 -1.11 -1.49
N TYR A 224 27.44 -0.40 -2.39
CA TYR A 224 28.02 0.75 -3.07
C TYR A 224 28.28 1.91 -2.11
N VAL A 225 27.30 2.27 -1.29
CA VAL A 225 27.41 3.40 -0.35
C VAL A 225 28.54 3.18 0.64
N LYS A 226 28.62 2.00 1.25
CA LYS A 226 29.67 1.71 2.24
C LYS A 226 31.07 1.60 1.62
N ALA A 227 31.18 1.28 0.34
CA ALA A 227 32.46 1.31 -0.37
C ALA A 227 32.94 2.73 -0.70
N VAL A 228 32.03 3.69 -0.97
CA VAL A 228 32.35 5.03 -1.51
C VAL A 228 32.19 6.13 -0.46
N ARG A 229 31.13 6.11 0.32
CA ARG A 229 30.74 7.11 1.33
C ARG A 229 30.24 6.39 2.60
N PRO A 230 31.12 5.70 3.36
CA PRO A 230 30.71 4.85 4.48
C PRO A 230 30.04 5.60 5.63
N GLU A 231 30.20 6.92 5.71
CA GLU A 231 29.53 7.78 6.68
C GLU A 231 28.03 7.93 6.45
N ILE A 232 27.55 7.71 5.22
CA ILE A 232 26.11 7.79 4.91
C ILE A 232 25.41 6.53 5.47
N LYS A 233 24.36 6.75 6.23
CA LYS A 233 23.53 5.64 6.73
C LYS A 233 22.66 5.07 5.61
N VAL A 234 22.56 3.74 5.57
CA VAL A 234 21.63 3.03 4.68
C VAL A 234 20.60 2.33 5.54
N ILE A 235 19.36 2.81 5.45
CA ILE A 235 18.24 2.37 6.28
C ILE A 235 17.29 1.53 5.43
N GLY A 236 17.16 0.25 5.77
CA GLY A 236 16.17 -0.62 5.18
C GLY A 236 14.76 -0.27 5.65
N VAL A 237 13.75 -0.44 4.80
CA VAL A 237 12.35 -0.23 5.18
C VAL A 237 11.51 -1.43 4.78
N GLN A 238 10.72 -1.93 5.74
CA GLN A 238 9.77 -3.03 5.55
C GLN A 238 8.40 -2.66 6.12
N THR A 239 7.36 -3.41 5.76
CA THR A 239 6.07 -3.34 6.46
C THR A 239 6.10 -4.20 7.72
N ASP A 240 5.29 -3.85 8.72
CA ASP A 240 5.22 -4.59 9.99
C ASP A 240 4.82 -6.06 9.78
N ASP A 241 3.97 -6.32 8.78
CA ASP A 241 3.44 -7.64 8.42
C ASP A 241 4.32 -8.43 7.42
N SER A 242 5.42 -7.86 6.93
CA SER A 242 6.34 -8.50 5.98
C SER A 242 7.80 -8.14 6.28
N CYS A 243 8.23 -8.30 7.54
CA CYS A 243 9.51 -7.84 8.07
C CYS A 243 10.59 -8.95 8.16
N ALA A 244 10.67 -9.84 7.17
CA ALA A 244 11.60 -10.98 7.18
C ALA A 244 13.07 -10.57 7.36
N MET A 245 13.55 -9.48 6.72
CA MET A 245 14.94 -9.02 6.88
C MET A 245 15.19 -8.53 8.30
N LYS A 246 14.29 -7.72 8.87
CA LYS A 246 14.44 -7.22 10.25
C LYS A 246 14.53 -8.35 11.26
N GLN A 247 13.63 -9.35 11.15
CA GLN A 247 13.65 -10.51 12.02
C GLN A 247 14.91 -11.36 11.80
N SER A 248 15.36 -11.51 10.56
CA SER A 248 16.58 -12.25 10.25
C SER A 248 17.83 -11.58 10.83
N LEU A 249 17.94 -10.26 10.72
CA LEU A 249 19.05 -9.49 11.32
C LEU A 249 19.07 -9.60 12.85
N ALA A 250 17.90 -9.49 13.48
CA ALA A 250 17.77 -9.66 14.93
C ALA A 250 18.13 -11.08 15.40
N ALA A 251 17.82 -12.09 14.60
CA ALA A 251 18.12 -13.50 14.88
C ALA A 251 19.55 -13.92 14.50
N GLY A 252 20.29 -13.10 13.76
CA GLY A 252 21.61 -13.44 13.21
C GLY A 252 21.58 -14.57 12.16
N LYS A 253 20.40 -14.92 11.64
CA LYS A 253 20.17 -15.96 10.63
C LYS A 253 18.89 -15.66 9.87
N ARG A 254 18.75 -16.19 8.64
CA ARG A 254 17.51 -16.05 7.88
C ARG A 254 16.33 -16.67 8.63
N VAL A 255 15.24 -15.91 8.74
CA VAL A 255 13.98 -16.31 9.35
C VAL A 255 12.90 -16.30 8.29
N GLU A 256 12.17 -17.41 8.17
CA GLU A 256 11.01 -17.54 7.30
C GLU A 256 9.76 -17.12 8.05
N LEU A 257 9.00 -16.17 7.49
CA LEU A 257 7.73 -15.73 8.04
C LEU A 257 6.63 -16.76 7.72
N ALA A 258 5.78 -17.05 8.69
CA ALA A 258 4.60 -17.90 8.46
C ALA A 258 3.65 -17.27 7.43
N GLU A 259 3.42 -15.96 7.55
CA GLU A 259 2.55 -15.20 6.68
C GLU A 259 3.20 -13.86 6.31
N VAL A 260 2.71 -13.24 5.24
CA VAL A 260 3.11 -11.89 4.80
C VAL A 260 1.88 -11.09 4.42
N GLY A 261 1.92 -9.79 4.68
CA GLY A 261 0.88 -8.85 4.28
C GLY A 261 0.83 -8.69 2.76
N LEU A 262 -0.38 -8.56 2.22
CA LEU A 262 -0.60 -8.50 0.77
C LEU A 262 -0.71 -7.09 0.21
N PHE A 263 -0.74 -6.07 1.07
CA PHE A 263 -0.89 -4.69 0.60
C PHE A 263 0.34 -4.21 -0.16
N SER A 264 1.54 -4.44 0.39
CA SER A 264 2.83 -4.14 -0.27
C SER A 264 3.37 -5.36 -1.02
N ASP A 265 2.62 -5.85 -2.01
CA ASP A 265 2.91 -7.11 -2.72
C ASP A 265 4.30 -7.16 -3.37
N GLY A 266 4.84 -6.02 -3.80
CA GLY A 266 6.22 -5.92 -4.34
C GLY A 266 7.32 -6.19 -3.29
N THR A 267 7.01 -6.15 -2.00
CA THR A 267 7.93 -6.43 -0.88
C THR A 267 7.47 -7.57 0.03
N ALA A 268 6.36 -8.24 -0.29
CA ALA A 268 5.82 -9.37 0.47
C ALA A 268 6.64 -10.64 0.24
N VAL A 269 7.75 -10.79 0.98
CA VAL A 269 8.69 -11.91 0.85
C VAL A 269 8.79 -12.63 2.19
N LYS A 270 8.51 -13.95 2.19
CA LYS A 270 8.57 -14.78 3.41
C LYS A 270 10.00 -15.04 3.89
N LEU A 271 10.93 -15.24 2.95
CA LEU A 271 12.32 -15.55 3.25
C LEU A 271 13.24 -14.71 2.37
N VAL A 272 14.13 -13.95 2.99
CA VAL A 272 15.17 -13.15 2.30
C VAL A 272 16.22 -14.07 1.65
N GLY A 273 16.93 -13.55 0.65
CA GLY A 273 18.00 -14.28 -0.01
C GLY A 273 19.18 -14.56 0.93
N GLU A 274 20.03 -15.49 0.57
CA GLU A 274 21.22 -15.82 1.34
C GLU A 274 22.27 -14.73 1.19
N GLU A 275 22.61 -14.37 -0.03
CA GLU A 275 23.58 -13.34 -0.31
C GLU A 275 23.05 -11.95 0.06
N THR A 276 21.77 -11.68 -0.19
CA THR A 276 21.19 -10.40 0.23
C THR A 276 21.16 -10.24 1.74
N PHE A 277 20.89 -11.31 2.50
CA PHE A 277 21.00 -11.30 3.96
C PHE A 277 22.43 -11.02 4.44
N ARG A 278 23.42 -11.72 3.86
CA ARG A 278 24.83 -11.54 4.19
C ARG A 278 25.27 -10.08 4.03
N LEU A 279 24.93 -9.47 2.90
CA LEU A 279 25.27 -8.07 2.61
C LEU A 279 24.49 -7.09 3.49
N CYS A 280 23.20 -7.31 3.68
CA CYS A 280 22.38 -6.46 4.55
C CYS A 280 22.85 -6.53 6.01
N ALA A 281 23.23 -7.72 6.50
CA ALA A 281 23.77 -7.88 7.85
C ALA A 281 25.12 -7.17 8.05
N ALA A 282 25.92 -7.07 7.00
CA ALA A 282 27.22 -6.41 7.05
C ALA A 282 27.14 -4.87 6.89
N TYR A 283 26.18 -4.36 6.13
CA TYR A 283 26.24 -3.00 5.58
C TYR A 283 25.00 -2.14 5.80
N LEU A 284 23.87 -2.67 6.28
CA LEU A 284 22.76 -1.82 6.71
C LEU A 284 23.01 -1.27 8.11
N ASP A 285 22.67 0.00 8.32
CA ASP A 285 22.78 0.63 9.63
C ASP A 285 21.55 0.36 10.50
N ASP A 286 20.36 0.21 9.89
CA ASP A 286 19.10 -0.06 10.58
C ASP A 286 18.01 -0.59 9.62
N VAL A 287 16.95 -1.15 10.19
CA VAL A 287 15.71 -1.50 9.47
C VAL A 287 14.49 -0.97 10.21
N VAL A 288 13.82 -0.03 9.60
CA VAL A 288 12.55 0.57 10.08
C VAL A 288 11.37 -0.20 9.52
N THR A 289 10.33 -0.40 10.33
CA THR A 289 9.06 -0.95 9.86
C THR A 289 7.94 0.07 9.96
N VAL A 290 6.96 -0.03 9.05
CA VAL A 290 5.81 0.87 8.95
C VAL A 290 4.53 0.09 8.73
N ASP A 291 3.40 0.63 9.19
CA ASP A 291 2.08 0.06 8.96
C ASP A 291 1.49 0.48 7.59
N THR A 292 0.36 -0.11 7.27
CA THR A 292 -0.36 0.16 6.01
C THR A 292 -0.85 1.60 5.91
N ASP A 293 -1.23 2.23 7.00
CA ASP A 293 -1.76 3.61 6.99
C ASP A 293 -0.64 4.61 6.71
N ALA A 294 0.53 4.45 7.35
CA ALA A 294 1.72 5.23 7.05
C ALA A 294 2.16 5.09 5.59
N LEU A 295 2.02 3.87 5.03
CA LEU A 295 2.33 3.61 3.63
C LEU A 295 1.35 4.31 2.67
N CYS A 296 0.06 4.29 2.95
CA CYS A 296 -0.95 5.04 2.20
C CYS A 296 -0.69 6.55 2.26
N ALA A 297 -0.33 7.08 3.42
CA ALA A 297 0.06 8.47 3.60
C ALA A 297 1.30 8.82 2.75
N ALA A 298 2.29 7.94 2.67
CA ALA A 298 3.48 8.17 1.84
C ALA A 298 3.17 8.18 0.33
N ILE A 299 2.22 7.36 -0.15
CA ILE A 299 1.74 7.41 -1.54
C ILE A 299 1.15 8.80 -1.84
N LYS A 300 0.32 9.32 -0.93
CA LYS A 300 -0.25 10.67 -1.04
C LYS A 300 0.83 11.75 -1.02
N ASP A 301 1.83 11.64 -0.15
CA ASP A 301 2.95 12.58 -0.08
C ASP A 301 3.70 12.69 -1.41
N VAL A 302 4.05 11.54 -1.99
CA VAL A 302 4.72 11.51 -3.29
C VAL A 302 3.84 12.10 -4.38
N PHE A 303 2.53 11.79 -4.39
CA PHE A 303 1.59 12.40 -5.34
C PHE A 303 1.52 13.92 -5.19
N GLN A 304 1.54 14.46 -3.97
CA GLN A 304 1.51 15.90 -3.74
C GLN A 304 2.76 16.62 -4.29
N ASP A 305 3.93 15.99 -4.20
CA ASP A 305 5.17 16.57 -4.67
C ASP A 305 5.43 16.34 -6.17
N THR A 306 5.01 15.20 -6.73
CA THR A 306 5.42 14.77 -8.08
C THR A 306 4.28 14.59 -9.08
N ARG A 307 3.03 14.52 -8.64
CA ARG A 307 1.83 14.10 -9.40
C ARG A 307 1.90 12.65 -9.93
N SER A 308 2.84 11.85 -9.44
CA SER A 308 2.94 10.42 -9.74
C SER A 308 2.31 9.60 -8.63
N VAL A 309 1.61 8.52 -9.01
CA VAL A 309 1.05 7.56 -8.06
C VAL A 309 1.96 6.36 -8.00
N LEU A 310 2.58 6.13 -6.84
CA LEU A 310 3.43 4.96 -6.63
C LEU A 310 2.61 3.74 -6.19
N GLU A 311 3.13 2.55 -6.49
CA GLU A 311 2.66 1.34 -5.83
C GLU A 311 3.07 1.32 -4.35
N PRO A 312 2.41 0.53 -3.47
CA PRO A 312 2.76 0.48 -2.06
C PRO A 312 4.25 0.22 -1.80
N ALA A 313 4.84 -0.78 -2.47
CA ALA A 313 6.27 -1.06 -2.37
C ALA A 313 7.15 0.13 -2.81
N GLY A 314 6.68 0.92 -3.78
CA GLY A 314 7.37 2.09 -4.31
C GLY A 314 7.49 3.25 -3.33
N SER A 315 6.52 3.42 -2.44
CA SER A 315 6.47 4.50 -1.45
C SER A 315 7.01 4.10 -0.08
N LEU A 316 7.37 2.83 0.11
CA LEU A 316 7.81 2.28 1.39
C LEU A 316 9.00 3.03 2.00
N ALA A 317 10.01 3.38 1.18
CA ALA A 317 11.15 4.17 1.62
C ALA A 317 10.76 5.56 2.14
N VAL A 318 9.74 6.18 1.54
CA VAL A 318 9.24 7.50 1.97
C VAL A 318 8.55 7.40 3.34
N ALA A 319 7.72 6.37 3.55
CA ALA A 319 7.11 6.09 4.85
C ALA A 319 8.17 5.85 5.93
N GLY A 320 9.21 5.06 5.60
CA GLY A 320 10.34 4.80 6.49
C GLY A 320 11.14 6.05 6.83
N ALA A 321 11.37 6.94 5.86
CA ALA A 321 12.08 8.21 6.10
C ALA A 321 11.33 9.11 7.09
N LYS A 322 10.01 9.21 6.96
CA LYS A 322 9.14 9.93 7.92
C LYS A 322 9.24 9.33 9.32
N ARG A 323 9.06 8.01 9.42
CA ARG A 323 9.11 7.29 10.69
C ARG A 323 10.47 7.39 11.38
N TYR A 324 11.55 7.30 10.60
CA TYR A 324 12.91 7.44 11.08
C TYR A 324 13.18 8.86 11.61
N ALA A 325 12.82 9.90 10.83
CA ALA A 325 13.01 11.28 11.25
C ALA A 325 12.26 11.61 12.54
N GLU A 326 11.02 11.11 12.69
CA GLU A 326 10.24 11.24 13.92
C GLU A 326 10.88 10.50 15.10
N ARG A 327 11.28 9.23 14.90
CA ARG A 327 11.89 8.40 15.94
C ARG A 327 13.20 8.98 16.47
N GLU A 328 14.05 9.46 15.55
CA GLU A 328 15.37 10.02 15.88
C GLU A 328 15.33 11.49 16.29
N GLY A 329 14.19 12.17 16.09
CA GLY A 329 14.03 13.58 16.40
C GLY A 329 14.96 14.51 15.58
N ILE A 330 15.31 14.12 14.33
CA ILE A 330 16.25 14.86 13.49
C ILE A 330 15.56 15.95 12.69
N GLU A 331 16.25 17.10 12.57
CA GLU A 331 15.81 18.25 11.79
C GLU A 331 16.99 18.85 11.00
N GLY A 332 16.71 19.42 9.84
CA GLY A 332 17.71 20.08 8.99
C GLY A 332 18.59 19.12 8.19
N GLU A 333 18.38 17.82 8.29
CA GLU A 333 19.17 16.79 7.65
C GLU A 333 18.74 16.53 6.19
N THR A 334 19.64 15.95 5.40
CA THR A 334 19.35 15.48 4.04
C THR A 334 19.03 14.00 4.03
N LEU A 335 17.83 13.65 3.59
CA LEU A 335 17.30 12.29 3.52
C LEU A 335 17.00 11.94 2.06
N VAL A 336 17.41 10.76 1.61
CA VAL A 336 17.11 10.26 0.26
C VAL A 336 16.20 9.04 0.37
N ALA A 337 15.03 9.06 -0.26
CA ALA A 337 14.11 7.94 -0.33
C ALA A 337 14.04 7.40 -1.76
N ILE A 338 14.24 6.08 -1.94
CA ILE A 338 14.15 5.45 -3.26
C ILE A 338 12.68 5.13 -3.56
N THR A 339 12.07 5.86 -4.50
CA THR A 339 10.72 5.60 -5.02
C THR A 339 10.79 4.47 -6.04
N SER A 340 10.66 3.23 -5.55
CA SER A 340 11.16 2.04 -6.25
C SER A 340 10.26 1.51 -7.36
N GLY A 341 8.98 1.94 -7.42
CA GLY A 341 8.05 1.50 -8.49
C GLY A 341 6.68 2.14 -8.45
N ALA A 342 5.97 2.06 -9.59
CA ALA A 342 4.64 2.63 -9.81
C ALA A 342 3.64 1.65 -10.46
N ASN A 343 3.90 0.33 -10.46
CA ASN A 343 3.02 -0.66 -11.06
C ASN A 343 1.78 -0.95 -10.20
N MET A 344 1.08 0.12 -9.83
CA MET A 344 -0.14 0.06 -9.02
C MET A 344 -1.33 -0.46 -9.83
N ASN A 345 -2.12 -1.35 -9.23
CA ASN A 345 -3.46 -1.60 -9.75
C ASN A 345 -4.36 -0.41 -9.38
N PHE A 346 -5.00 0.19 -10.39
CA PHE A 346 -5.85 1.38 -10.23
C PHE A 346 -6.97 1.19 -9.19
N ASP A 347 -7.53 -0.02 -9.08
CA ASP A 347 -8.57 -0.33 -8.11
C ASP A 347 -8.13 -0.13 -6.64
N ARG A 348 -6.81 -0.21 -6.38
CA ARG A 348 -6.26 0.06 -5.03
C ARG A 348 -6.25 1.53 -4.64
N MET A 349 -6.39 2.46 -5.61
CA MET A 349 -6.40 3.89 -5.34
C MET A 349 -7.48 4.30 -4.34
N ARG A 350 -8.64 3.66 -4.42
CA ARG A 350 -9.72 3.90 -3.46
C ARG A 350 -9.28 3.59 -2.02
N PHE A 351 -8.70 2.41 -1.81
CA PHE A 351 -8.19 2.00 -0.50
C PHE A 351 -7.11 2.96 0.02
N VAL A 352 -6.18 3.37 -0.85
CA VAL A 352 -5.12 4.33 -0.51
C VAL A 352 -5.69 5.68 -0.10
N ALA A 353 -6.62 6.22 -0.88
CA ALA A 353 -7.23 7.54 -0.61
C ALA A 353 -7.96 7.56 0.74
N GLU A 354 -8.64 6.47 1.10
CA GLU A 354 -9.41 6.37 2.33
C GLU A 354 -8.53 6.22 3.59
N ARG A 355 -7.33 5.65 3.45
CA ARG A 355 -6.42 5.39 4.58
C ARG A 355 -5.32 6.44 4.74
N ALA A 356 -5.04 7.21 3.69
CA ALA A 356 -3.95 8.19 3.72
C ALA A 356 -4.17 9.28 4.77
N GLU A 357 -5.40 9.74 5.00
CA GLU A 357 -5.72 10.75 6.02
C GLU A 357 -5.51 10.22 7.44
N VAL A 358 -5.85 8.95 7.68
CA VAL A 358 -5.61 8.28 8.97
C VAL A 358 -4.10 8.14 9.22
N GLY A 359 -3.35 7.71 8.21
CA GLY A 359 -1.90 7.55 8.29
C GLY A 359 -1.13 8.86 8.48
N GLU A 360 -1.72 9.99 8.07
CA GLU A 360 -1.19 11.34 8.33
C GLU A 360 -1.58 11.88 9.72
N ALA A 361 -2.38 11.12 10.50
CA ALA A 361 -3.01 11.61 11.73
C ALA A 361 -3.81 12.90 11.51
N ARG A 362 -4.52 12.99 10.36
CA ARG A 362 -5.39 14.11 10.00
C ARG A 362 -6.87 13.78 10.10
N GLU A 363 -7.20 12.53 10.36
CA GLU A 363 -8.57 12.06 10.61
C GLU A 363 -8.60 11.25 11.91
N ALA A 364 -9.57 11.53 12.74
CA ALA A 364 -9.98 10.70 13.86
C ALA A 364 -11.37 10.14 13.59
N VAL A 365 -11.58 8.86 13.84
CA VAL A 365 -12.84 8.16 13.60
C VAL A 365 -13.43 7.68 14.92
N PHE A 366 -14.69 7.99 15.17
CA PHE A 366 -15.37 7.67 16.42
C PHE A 366 -16.69 6.95 16.21
N ALA A 367 -17.01 6.02 17.11
CA ALA A 367 -18.38 5.64 17.39
C ALA A 367 -18.88 6.43 18.61
N VAL A 368 -19.95 7.18 18.43
CA VAL A 368 -20.54 7.99 19.50
C VAL A 368 -21.98 7.57 19.74
N THR A 369 -22.29 7.21 20.98
CA THR A 369 -23.65 6.87 21.39
C THR A 369 -24.35 8.11 21.95
N ILE A 370 -25.45 8.48 21.32
CA ILE A 370 -26.29 9.59 21.74
C ILE A 370 -27.70 9.10 22.17
N PRO A 371 -28.44 9.80 23.04
CA PRO A 371 -29.85 9.50 23.25
C PRO A 371 -30.65 9.67 21.95
N GLU A 372 -31.59 8.75 21.66
CA GLU A 372 -32.52 8.87 20.53
C GLU A 372 -33.66 9.81 20.87
N GLU A 373 -33.35 11.10 21.06
CA GLU A 373 -34.25 12.17 21.40
C GLU A 373 -34.12 13.31 20.38
N ARG A 374 -35.23 13.99 20.13
CA ARG A 374 -35.22 15.18 19.27
C ARG A 374 -34.18 16.20 19.73
N GLY A 375 -33.32 16.63 18.82
CA GLY A 375 -32.25 17.58 19.08
C GLY A 375 -30.92 16.98 19.55
N SER A 376 -30.85 15.71 19.93
CA SER A 376 -29.57 15.04 20.31
C SER A 376 -28.56 15.05 19.21
N PHE A 377 -28.99 14.75 17.97
CA PHE A 377 -28.15 14.81 16.77
C PHE A 377 -27.54 16.22 16.58
N ARG A 378 -28.39 17.27 16.67
CA ARG A 378 -27.93 18.65 16.55
C ARG A 378 -26.97 19.05 17.70
N ARG A 379 -27.26 18.61 18.94
CA ARG A 379 -26.38 18.84 20.10
C ARG A 379 -25.02 18.16 19.88
N PHE A 380 -25.01 16.94 19.40
CA PHE A 380 -23.77 16.24 19.06
C PHE A 380 -22.98 17.00 17.99
N CYS A 381 -23.61 17.38 16.87
CA CYS A 381 -22.93 18.11 15.79
C CYS A 381 -22.38 19.47 16.25
N SER A 382 -23.03 20.14 17.22
CA SER A 382 -22.51 21.40 17.80
C SER A 382 -21.19 21.20 18.56
N LEU A 383 -20.93 20.00 19.11
CA LEU A 383 -19.67 19.67 19.82
C LEU A 383 -18.53 19.32 18.87
N VAL A 384 -18.82 18.91 17.65
CA VAL A 384 -17.80 18.76 16.59
C VAL A 384 -17.18 20.12 16.24
N GLY A 385 -17.98 21.21 16.41
CA GLY A 385 -17.52 22.58 16.24
C GLY A 385 -17.26 22.93 14.78
N GLU A 386 -16.20 23.72 14.54
CA GLU A 386 -15.79 24.17 13.20
C GLU A 386 -14.87 23.18 12.47
N ARG A 387 -14.72 21.95 12.98
CA ARG A 387 -13.93 20.91 12.32
C ARG A 387 -14.64 20.38 11.08
N ASN A 388 -13.90 20.06 10.07
CA ASN A 388 -14.44 19.36 8.92
C ASN A 388 -14.79 17.92 9.31
N VAL A 389 -15.99 17.51 8.98
CA VAL A 389 -16.43 16.11 9.07
C VAL A 389 -16.01 15.44 7.77
N THR A 390 -15.31 14.31 7.86
CA THR A 390 -14.86 13.55 6.70
C THR A 390 -15.88 12.48 6.28
N GLU A 391 -16.56 11.91 7.28
CA GLU A 391 -17.66 10.97 7.08
C GLU A 391 -18.62 11.00 8.27
N PHE A 392 -19.87 10.60 8.01
CA PHE A 392 -20.91 10.58 9.02
C PHE A 392 -21.97 9.55 8.64
N ASN A 393 -22.17 8.53 9.48
CA ASN A 393 -23.19 7.51 9.31
C ASN A 393 -24.08 7.44 10.53
N TYR A 394 -25.36 7.59 10.32
CA TYR A 394 -26.39 7.46 11.33
C TYR A 394 -27.65 6.83 10.73
N ARG A 395 -28.23 5.90 11.44
CA ARG A 395 -29.56 5.33 11.15
C ARG A 395 -30.30 5.11 12.46
N ILE A 396 -31.53 5.59 12.56
CA ILE A 396 -32.40 5.29 13.67
C ILE A 396 -32.66 3.77 13.74
N ALA A 397 -32.29 3.13 14.82
CA ALA A 397 -32.38 1.67 15.00
C ALA A 397 -32.94 1.25 16.36
N ASP A 398 -32.76 2.05 17.40
CA ASP A 398 -33.24 1.81 18.75
C ASP A 398 -33.97 3.07 19.26
N ALA A 399 -35.03 2.88 20.07
CA ALA A 399 -35.87 4.00 20.54
C ALA A 399 -35.24 4.83 21.68
N ARG A 400 -34.13 4.37 22.27
CA ARG A 400 -33.48 5.00 23.40
C ARG A 400 -32.11 5.58 23.08
N SER A 401 -31.38 4.95 22.19
CA SER A 401 -30.01 5.33 21.86
C SER A 401 -29.70 5.15 20.37
N ALA A 402 -28.87 6.03 19.86
CA ALA A 402 -28.34 5.94 18.51
C ALA A 402 -26.83 5.85 18.53
N HIS A 403 -26.28 5.09 17.58
CA HIS A 403 -24.84 4.99 17.36
C HIS A 403 -24.48 5.76 16.09
N ILE A 404 -23.65 6.76 16.25
CA ILE A 404 -23.13 7.60 15.18
C ILE A 404 -21.71 7.13 14.86
N PHE A 405 -21.44 6.84 13.60
CA PHE A 405 -20.08 6.68 13.10
C PHE A 405 -19.65 8.00 12.46
N VAL A 406 -18.59 8.63 12.96
CA VAL A 406 -18.16 9.94 12.49
C VAL A 406 -16.64 10.01 12.33
N GLY A 407 -16.20 10.49 11.17
CA GLY A 407 -14.83 10.89 10.90
C GLY A 407 -14.70 12.43 11.05
N VAL A 408 -13.68 12.87 11.72
CA VAL A 408 -13.41 14.30 11.98
C VAL A 408 -11.98 14.63 11.62
N GLN A 409 -11.78 15.71 10.88
CA GLN A 409 -10.45 16.20 10.54
C GLN A 409 -9.74 16.74 11.79
N ILE A 410 -8.52 16.28 12.01
CA ILE A 410 -7.61 16.71 13.07
C ILE A 410 -6.31 17.27 12.49
N ARG A 411 -5.58 18.04 13.29
CA ARG A 411 -4.27 18.60 12.90
C ARG A 411 -3.12 17.85 13.54
N ARG A 412 -3.37 17.21 14.70
CA ARG A 412 -2.39 16.47 15.49
C ARG A 412 -3.09 15.26 16.14
N ARG A 413 -2.34 14.22 16.39
CA ARG A 413 -2.83 12.95 16.93
C ARG A 413 -3.46 13.08 18.33
N ASP A 414 -2.94 13.99 19.14
CA ASP A 414 -3.44 14.24 20.51
C ASP A 414 -4.83 14.87 20.53
N GLU A 415 -5.28 15.51 19.43
CA GLU A 415 -6.65 16.03 19.32
C GLU A 415 -7.71 14.91 19.36
N THR A 416 -7.35 13.67 18.99
CA THR A 416 -8.26 12.51 19.07
C THR A 416 -8.78 12.32 20.51
N ASP A 417 -7.84 12.30 21.48
CA ASP A 417 -8.19 12.17 22.89
C ASP A 417 -8.94 13.39 23.42
N GLU A 418 -8.61 14.59 22.94
CA GLU A 418 -9.31 15.82 23.33
C GLU A 418 -10.77 15.79 22.87
N ILE A 419 -11.03 15.38 21.63
CA ILE A 419 -12.37 15.26 21.05
C ILE A 419 -13.18 14.21 21.81
N ALA A 420 -12.60 13.02 22.04
CA ALA A 420 -13.26 11.94 22.78
C ALA A 420 -13.65 12.37 24.20
N ARG A 421 -12.74 13.07 24.91
CA ARG A 421 -13.03 13.63 26.23
C ARG A 421 -14.12 14.69 26.21
N ASN A 422 -14.14 15.54 25.19
CA ASN A 422 -15.17 16.56 25.03
C ASN A 422 -16.56 15.94 24.86
N PHE A 423 -16.69 14.91 24.02
CA PHE A 423 -17.94 14.18 23.83
C PHE A 423 -18.39 13.51 25.14
N ALA A 424 -17.48 12.83 25.83
CA ALA A 424 -17.74 12.15 27.08
C ALA A 424 -18.17 13.15 28.19
N ALA A 425 -17.55 14.33 28.28
CA ALA A 425 -17.92 15.39 29.24
C ALA A 425 -19.34 15.93 29.04
N HIS A 426 -19.89 15.78 27.80
CA HIS A 426 -21.26 16.17 27.48
C HIS A 426 -22.27 15.00 27.53
N GLY A 427 -21.84 13.86 28.11
CA GLY A 427 -22.69 12.69 28.34
C GLY A 427 -22.81 11.74 27.15
N PHE A 428 -21.95 11.85 26.13
CA PHE A 428 -21.94 10.94 24.99
C PHE A 428 -20.87 9.86 25.16
N THR A 429 -21.28 8.61 25.21
CA THR A 429 -20.33 7.48 25.21
C THR A 429 -19.60 7.44 23.89
N THR A 430 -18.26 7.47 23.93
CA THR A 430 -17.42 7.60 22.75
C THR A 430 -16.37 6.51 22.73
N VAL A 431 -16.21 5.87 21.57
CA VAL A 431 -15.15 4.88 21.29
C VAL A 431 -14.31 5.41 20.13
N ASP A 432 -12.99 5.49 20.31
CA ASP A 432 -12.06 5.79 19.24
C ASP A 432 -11.88 4.54 18.34
N LEU A 433 -12.22 4.69 17.08
CA LEU A 433 -12.13 3.67 16.03
C LEU A 433 -11.03 3.96 15.00
N SER A 434 -10.21 4.99 15.21
CA SER A 434 -9.16 5.39 14.27
C SER A 434 -8.15 4.27 14.00
N GLY A 435 -7.92 3.37 14.98
CA GLY A 435 -7.09 2.17 14.85
C GLY A 435 -7.83 0.90 14.43
N ASP A 436 -9.18 0.91 14.39
CA ASP A 436 -9.96 -0.31 14.20
C ASP A 436 -10.12 -0.71 12.73
N GLU A 437 -9.56 -1.88 12.36
CA GLU A 437 -9.57 -2.36 10.97
C GLU A 437 -10.98 -2.71 10.45
N LEU A 438 -11.85 -3.27 11.30
CA LEU A 438 -13.24 -3.57 10.92
C LEU A 438 -13.97 -2.27 10.52
N SER A 439 -13.78 -1.23 11.30
CA SER A 439 -14.38 0.08 11.05
C SER A 439 -13.84 0.72 9.77
N LYS A 440 -12.53 0.69 9.55
CA LYS A 440 -11.88 1.23 8.35
C LYS A 440 -12.24 0.49 7.06
N GLN A 441 -12.44 -0.82 7.14
CA GLN A 441 -12.68 -1.65 5.94
C GLN A 441 -14.16 -1.87 5.63
N HIS A 442 -15.03 -1.85 6.63
CA HIS A 442 -16.43 -2.26 6.46
C HIS A 442 -17.45 -1.26 7.03
N ILE A 443 -17.34 -0.86 8.32
CA ILE A 443 -18.38 -0.06 8.98
C ILE A 443 -18.56 1.30 8.32
N ARG A 444 -17.49 1.94 7.89
CA ARG A 444 -17.54 3.25 7.20
C ARG A 444 -18.38 3.27 5.91
N TYR A 445 -18.69 2.10 5.32
CA TYR A 445 -19.53 1.99 4.12
C TYR A 445 -21.00 1.68 4.42
N MET A 446 -21.37 1.50 5.68
CA MET A 446 -22.73 1.17 6.05
C MET A 446 -23.62 2.41 6.02
N VAL A 447 -24.61 2.39 5.13
CA VAL A 447 -25.67 3.42 5.08
C VAL A 447 -26.77 3.13 6.11
N GLY A 448 -26.69 2.01 6.80
CA GLY A 448 -27.75 1.43 7.61
C GLY A 448 -28.62 0.49 6.79
N GLY A 449 -29.75 0.09 7.36
CA GLY A 449 -30.73 -0.80 6.74
C GLY A 449 -32.15 -0.32 6.97
N ARG A 450 -33.11 -1.21 6.79
CA ARG A 450 -34.51 -0.94 7.16
C ARG A 450 -34.62 -0.70 8.64
N SER A 451 -35.43 0.28 9.02
CA SER A 451 -35.73 0.56 10.40
C SER A 451 -37.25 0.59 10.64
N PRO A 452 -37.75 -0.17 11.62
CA PRO A 452 -39.15 -0.13 11.99
C PRO A 452 -39.55 1.19 12.66
N LEU A 453 -38.59 2.03 13.04
CA LEU A 453 -38.80 3.33 13.68
C LEU A 453 -38.85 4.50 12.68
N ALA A 454 -38.54 4.26 11.40
CA ALA A 454 -38.55 5.29 10.37
C ALA A 454 -39.96 5.44 9.76
N HIS A 455 -40.86 6.12 10.49
CA HIS A 455 -42.21 6.38 10.02
C HIS A 455 -42.28 7.69 9.23
N ASP A 456 -43.13 7.76 8.20
CA ASP A 456 -43.30 8.93 7.33
C ASP A 456 -41.96 9.49 6.81
N GLU A 457 -41.01 8.61 6.50
CA GLU A 457 -39.67 8.96 6.07
C GLU A 457 -39.69 9.45 4.60
N ARG A 458 -39.11 10.63 4.37
CA ARG A 458 -38.75 11.12 3.04
C ARG A 458 -37.24 11.11 2.89
N LEU A 459 -36.75 10.53 1.80
CA LEU A 459 -35.32 10.40 1.52
C LEU A 459 -34.88 11.43 0.49
N PHE A 460 -33.81 12.15 0.82
CA PHE A 460 -33.23 13.18 -0.03
C PHE A 460 -31.74 12.98 -0.22
N ARG A 461 -31.27 13.27 -1.41
CA ARG A 461 -29.87 13.44 -1.70
C ARG A 461 -29.60 14.92 -1.93
N PHE A 462 -28.77 15.52 -1.06
CA PHE A 462 -28.36 16.91 -1.13
C PHE A 462 -26.94 17.04 -1.64
N GLU A 463 -26.63 18.18 -2.26
CA GLU A 463 -25.25 18.60 -2.54
C GLU A 463 -24.86 19.68 -1.52
N PHE A 464 -24.03 19.29 -0.54
CA PHE A 464 -23.52 20.22 0.46
C PHE A 464 -22.18 20.79 0.03
N PRO A 465 -21.96 22.12 0.19
CA PRO A 465 -20.66 22.70 -0.05
C PRO A 465 -19.65 22.19 1.02
N GLU A 466 -18.45 21.85 0.58
CA GLU A 466 -17.36 21.38 1.44
C GLU A 466 -16.71 22.54 2.19
N ARG A 467 -17.44 23.05 3.18
CA ARG A 467 -16.95 24.12 4.05
C ARG A 467 -17.48 23.95 5.48
N PRO A 468 -16.71 24.38 6.50
CA PRO A 468 -17.16 24.40 7.88
C PRO A 468 -18.52 25.09 8.04
N GLY A 469 -19.40 24.54 8.86
CA GLY A 469 -20.72 25.09 9.16
C GLY A 469 -21.84 24.74 8.18
N ALA A 470 -21.58 24.09 7.04
CA ALA A 470 -22.64 23.71 6.08
C ALA A 470 -23.68 22.77 6.72
N LEU A 471 -23.21 21.75 7.45
CA LEU A 471 -24.08 20.83 8.19
C LEU A 471 -24.88 21.58 9.30
N MET A 472 -24.23 22.45 10.07
CA MET A 472 -24.92 23.23 11.13
C MET A 472 -25.94 24.17 10.55
N LYS A 473 -25.71 24.79 9.40
CA LYS A 473 -26.70 25.60 8.68
C LYS A 473 -27.94 24.75 8.36
N PHE A 474 -27.74 23.55 7.80
CA PHE A 474 -28.85 22.63 7.52
C PHE A 474 -29.65 22.28 8.78
N LEU A 475 -28.96 21.82 9.83
CA LEU A 475 -29.59 21.41 11.09
C LEU A 475 -30.31 22.56 11.82
N SER A 476 -29.75 23.77 11.75
CA SER A 476 -30.35 24.96 12.41
C SER A 476 -31.59 25.50 11.69
N SER A 477 -31.71 25.19 10.39
CA SER A 477 -32.84 25.61 9.56
C SER A 477 -34.03 24.65 9.62
N MET A 478 -33.87 23.46 10.21
CA MET A 478 -34.95 22.48 10.38
C MET A 478 -35.95 22.89 11.44
N ALA A 479 -37.22 22.56 11.23
CA ALA A 479 -38.24 22.71 12.25
C ALA A 479 -38.02 21.71 13.42
N PRO A 480 -38.36 22.07 14.67
CA PRO A 480 -38.11 21.21 15.83
C PRO A 480 -38.83 19.85 15.79
N ASP A 481 -39.93 19.76 15.06
CA ASP A 481 -40.77 18.56 14.99
C ASP A 481 -40.29 17.55 13.94
N TRP A 482 -39.31 17.92 13.10
CA TRP A 482 -38.77 17.01 12.13
C TRP A 482 -37.55 16.26 12.70
N ASN A 483 -37.49 14.96 12.43
CA ASN A 483 -36.42 14.11 12.92
C ASN A 483 -35.60 13.56 11.76
N ILE A 484 -34.28 13.47 11.95
CA ILE A 484 -33.39 12.78 11.01
C ILE A 484 -33.43 11.30 11.37
N SER A 485 -33.80 10.47 10.42
CA SER A 485 -33.86 9.01 10.55
C SER A 485 -32.69 8.29 9.89
N LEU A 486 -32.05 8.96 8.94
CA LEU A 486 -30.86 8.50 8.24
C LEU A 486 -29.98 9.70 7.89
N PHE A 487 -28.69 9.57 8.08
CA PHE A 487 -27.71 10.53 7.60
C PHE A 487 -26.46 9.81 7.16
N HIS A 488 -26.12 9.92 5.87
CA HIS A 488 -24.93 9.31 5.32
C HIS A 488 -24.15 10.35 4.50
N TYR A 489 -22.95 10.63 4.94
CA TYR A 489 -22.04 11.59 4.33
C TYR A 489 -20.63 11.00 4.23
N ARG A 490 -19.99 11.24 3.09
CA ARG A 490 -18.56 11.00 2.87
C ARG A 490 -17.99 12.09 1.99
N ASN A 491 -16.87 12.67 2.42
CA ASN A 491 -16.12 13.63 1.63
C ASN A 491 -15.60 12.95 0.34
N GLN A 492 -15.86 13.57 -0.81
CA GLN A 492 -15.48 13.06 -2.13
C GLN A 492 -14.28 13.82 -2.72
N GLY A 493 -13.70 14.76 -1.97
CA GLY A 493 -12.53 15.55 -2.39
C GLY A 493 -12.83 16.66 -3.41
N GLY A 494 -14.12 17.01 -3.60
CA GLY A 494 -14.56 18.11 -4.43
C GLY A 494 -14.98 19.34 -3.63
N ASP A 495 -15.47 20.38 -4.32
CA ASP A 495 -16.02 21.60 -3.67
C ASP A 495 -17.40 21.36 -3.03
N ALA A 496 -18.05 20.25 -3.38
CA ALA A 496 -19.32 19.81 -2.81
C ALA A 496 -19.35 18.29 -2.70
N SER A 497 -20.09 17.77 -1.71
CA SER A 497 -20.32 16.34 -1.50
C SER A 497 -21.79 15.98 -1.51
N SER A 498 -22.10 14.79 -2.02
CA SER A 498 -23.45 14.24 -2.03
C SER A 498 -23.76 13.58 -0.69
N ILE A 499 -24.81 14.06 -0.03
CA ILE A 499 -25.27 13.60 1.29
C ILE A 499 -26.63 12.95 1.15
N LEU A 500 -26.82 11.77 1.74
CA LEU A 500 -28.09 11.09 1.81
C LEU A 500 -28.73 11.34 3.18
N VAL A 501 -29.95 11.91 3.19
CA VAL A 501 -30.66 12.24 4.44
C VAL A 501 -32.07 11.67 4.37
N GLY A 502 -32.42 10.87 5.38
CA GLY A 502 -33.80 10.46 5.65
C GLY A 502 -34.39 11.39 6.72
N LEU A 503 -35.56 11.90 6.46
CA LEU A 503 -36.28 12.84 7.32
C LEU A 503 -37.68 12.33 7.61
N GLN A 504 -38.03 12.26 8.90
CA GLN A 504 -39.39 11.98 9.33
C GLN A 504 -40.16 13.32 9.39
N VAL A 505 -41.00 13.50 8.39
CA VAL A 505 -41.79 14.74 8.22
C VAL A 505 -43.27 14.38 8.28
N PRO A 506 -44.00 14.82 9.33
CA PRO A 506 -45.45 14.60 9.40
C PRO A 506 -46.14 15.12 8.14
N ARG A 507 -47.16 14.42 7.68
CA ARG A 507 -47.88 14.81 6.45
C ARG A 507 -48.44 16.23 6.49
N ALA A 508 -48.87 16.69 7.68
CA ALA A 508 -49.35 18.05 7.89
C ALA A 508 -48.30 19.14 7.61
N ASP A 509 -47.01 18.78 7.70
CA ASP A 509 -45.88 19.70 7.57
C ASP A 509 -45.24 19.70 6.20
N HIS A 510 -45.70 18.89 5.24
CA HIS A 510 -45.08 18.79 3.93
C HIS A 510 -44.93 20.15 3.24
N ALA A 511 -45.96 21.03 3.30
CA ALA A 511 -45.88 22.37 2.70
C ALA A 511 -44.84 23.28 3.41
N ALA A 512 -44.67 23.12 4.74
CA ALA A 512 -43.63 23.83 5.51
C ALA A 512 -42.24 23.29 5.17
N PHE A 513 -42.14 21.98 4.99
CA PHE A 513 -40.92 21.32 4.60
C PHE A 513 -40.44 21.73 3.20
N ASP A 514 -41.35 21.84 2.22
CA ASP A 514 -41.01 22.30 0.87
C ASP A 514 -40.51 23.75 0.88
N ARG A 515 -41.06 24.61 1.75
CA ARG A 515 -40.52 25.97 1.97
C ARG A 515 -39.13 25.96 2.60
N PHE A 516 -38.90 25.05 3.56
CA PHE A 516 -37.56 24.85 4.15
C PHE A 516 -36.54 24.46 3.08
N LEU A 517 -36.87 23.49 2.22
CA LEU A 517 -35.98 23.05 1.12
C LEU A 517 -35.61 24.22 0.19
N ALA A 518 -36.61 25.03 -0.16
CA ALA A 518 -36.39 26.22 -1.00
C ALA A 518 -35.50 27.26 -0.32
N ALA A 519 -35.71 27.51 0.98
CA ALA A 519 -34.97 28.49 1.76
C ALA A 519 -33.54 28.05 2.10
N LEU A 520 -33.28 26.75 2.23
CA LEU A 520 -31.96 26.18 2.48
C LEU A 520 -30.96 26.50 1.36
N GLY A 521 -31.44 26.48 0.10
CA GLY A 521 -30.66 26.86 -1.07
C GLY A 521 -29.57 25.85 -1.47
N TYR A 522 -29.60 24.64 -0.92
CA TYR A 522 -28.74 23.55 -1.38
C TYR A 522 -29.43 22.76 -2.50
N PRO A 523 -28.74 22.42 -3.57
CA PRO A 523 -29.30 21.51 -4.57
C PRO A 523 -29.70 20.17 -3.91
N TYR A 524 -30.87 19.66 -4.28
CA TYR A 524 -31.34 18.38 -3.76
C TYR A 524 -32.14 17.59 -4.77
N ARG A 525 -32.23 16.30 -4.53
CA ARG A 525 -33.13 15.38 -5.24
C ARG A 525 -33.85 14.49 -4.24
N GLU A 526 -35.17 14.39 -4.36
CA GLU A 526 -35.95 13.44 -3.59
C GLU A 526 -35.76 12.03 -4.13
N GLU A 527 -35.39 11.09 -3.27
CA GLU A 527 -35.10 9.69 -3.58
C GLU A 527 -36.10 8.71 -2.93
N THR A 528 -37.16 9.20 -2.28
CA THR A 528 -38.20 8.36 -1.64
C THR A 528 -38.84 7.37 -2.61
N GLY A 529 -38.97 7.73 -3.90
CA GLY A 529 -39.47 6.87 -4.97
C GLY A 529 -38.43 5.90 -5.55
N ASN A 530 -37.16 5.99 -5.15
CA ASN A 530 -36.06 5.23 -5.73
C ASN A 530 -36.19 3.73 -5.41
N PRO A 531 -36.05 2.82 -6.41
CA PRO A 531 -36.10 1.37 -6.17
C PRO A 531 -35.08 0.88 -5.14
N ALA A 532 -33.85 1.44 -5.12
CA ALA A 532 -32.83 1.06 -4.15
C ALA A 532 -33.25 1.40 -2.71
N TYR A 533 -33.90 2.58 -2.49
CA TYR A 533 -34.44 2.92 -1.18
C TYR A 533 -35.46 1.87 -0.72
N ARG A 534 -36.45 1.53 -1.57
CA ARG A 534 -37.51 0.55 -1.24
C ARG A 534 -36.97 -0.85 -0.95
N LEU A 535 -35.89 -1.25 -1.63
CA LEU A 535 -35.32 -2.59 -1.47
C LEU A 535 -34.42 -2.72 -0.22
N PHE A 536 -33.70 -1.67 0.12
CA PHE A 536 -32.60 -1.78 1.10
C PHE A 536 -32.77 -0.89 2.36
N LEU A 537 -33.49 0.22 2.28
CA LEU A 537 -33.55 1.22 3.36
C LEU A 537 -34.96 1.50 3.86
N GLY A 538 -35.99 1.42 2.99
CA GLY A 538 -37.39 1.68 3.28
C GLY A 538 -38.23 0.48 3.69
#